data_92baad34f31a8058d0a4f2e403ad5b48
#
_entry.id   92baad34f31a8058d0a4f2e403ad5b48
#
_cell.length_a   1.000
_cell.length_b   1.000
_cell.length_c   1.000
_cell.angle_alpha   90.00
_cell.angle_beta   90.00
_cell.angle_gamma   90.00
#
_symmetry.space_group_name_H-M   'P 1'
#
loop_
_entity.id
_entity.type
_entity.pdbx_description
1 polymer ?
#
loop_
_entity_poly.entity_id
_entity_poly.type
_entity_poly.pdbx_seq_one_letter_code
_entity_poly.pdbx_strand_id
1 'polypeptide(L)'
;MAGPKAPKDPERKRPYFYIMKDKDIYGSVQEDGSIIHFIYESDGRLINSAQIAGNIENKEELGLLETVEGFGRLVHSIGVSVETDNQNEQIEFVFQMYGKQDLYGGGTNLKVKLTGDGMEKKIYLSDYKWTPDDDIPGQIKFIFNTPDIMGKASVRLYLNDGYEAPADIEETEVDMNSDEYCRMISHSLMNMGNAYRIRKAIEKTRAGKEVTLAYIGGSITQGAGATPINTECYAYKSYQLFQKRFSAKNNVKFIKDGVGGTP
;
A
#
# COMPACT_ATOMS: atom_id res chain seq x y z
N MET A 1 4.85 -25.38 12.84
CA MET A 1 5.82 -25.23 13.97
C MET A 1 5.69 -23.84 14.51
N ALA A 2 5.75 -23.66 15.83
CA ALA A 2 5.73 -22.30 16.39
C ALA A 2 7.05 -21.63 15.99
N GLY A 3 6.97 -20.43 15.38
CA GLY A 3 8.16 -19.62 15.14
C GLY A 3 8.92 -19.32 16.45
N PRO A 4 10.19 -18.92 16.37
CA PRO A 4 10.96 -18.58 17.56
C PRO A 4 10.27 -17.44 18.31
N LYS A 5 10.07 -17.65 19.61
CA LYS A 5 9.39 -16.69 20.48
C LYS A 5 10.42 -16.01 21.37
N ALA A 6 10.89 -14.87 20.95
CA ALA A 6 11.64 -14.02 21.87
C ALA A 6 10.69 -13.45 22.93
N PRO A 7 11.10 -13.39 24.22
CA PRO A 7 10.31 -12.80 25.28
C PRO A 7 9.98 -11.31 24.99
N LYS A 8 8.83 -10.86 25.45
CA LYS A 8 8.52 -9.42 25.47
C LYS A 8 9.54 -8.69 26.33
N ASP A 9 10.05 -7.58 25.78
CA ASP A 9 10.98 -6.69 26.48
C ASP A 9 10.68 -5.22 26.11
N PRO A 10 9.56 -4.65 26.56
CA PRO A 10 9.09 -3.33 26.14
C PRO A 10 10.10 -2.21 26.42
N GLU A 11 10.93 -2.36 27.44
CA GLU A 11 11.95 -1.39 27.85
C GLU A 11 13.23 -1.45 27.00
N ARG A 12 13.42 -2.52 26.24
CA ARG A 12 14.62 -2.70 25.44
C ARG A 12 14.50 -1.97 24.10
N LYS A 13 15.47 -1.10 23.82
CA LYS A 13 15.62 -0.51 22.48
C LYS A 13 16.15 -1.58 21.52
N ARG A 14 15.36 -1.88 20.49
CA ARG A 14 15.71 -2.83 19.44
C ARG A 14 16.00 -2.11 18.14
N PRO A 15 16.94 -2.60 17.32
CA PRO A 15 17.07 -2.15 15.93
C PRO A 15 15.76 -2.40 15.18
N TYR A 16 15.48 -1.58 14.21
CA TYR A 16 14.27 -1.69 13.39
C TYR A 16 14.52 -1.16 11.98
N PHE A 17 13.63 -1.49 11.08
CA PHE A 17 13.49 -0.84 9.79
C PHE A 17 12.01 -0.61 9.46
N TYR A 18 11.74 0.32 8.56
CA TYR A 18 10.39 0.60 8.10
C TYR A 18 10.02 -0.32 6.94
N ILE A 19 8.77 -0.79 6.93
CA ILE A 19 8.10 -1.32 5.74
C ILE A 19 7.09 -0.30 5.19
N MET A 20 6.72 0.68 6.01
CA MET A 20 5.97 1.88 5.63
C MET A 20 6.51 3.05 6.45
N LYS A 21 6.77 4.18 5.81
CA LYS A 21 7.19 5.41 6.48
C LYS A 21 6.33 6.56 5.97
N ASP A 22 5.60 7.20 6.87
CA ASP A 22 4.74 8.38 6.62
C ASP A 22 3.82 8.23 5.38
N LYS A 23 3.29 7.01 5.18
CA LYS A 23 2.42 6.67 4.04
C LYS A 23 1.02 7.23 4.25
N ASP A 24 0.48 7.89 3.23
CA ASP A 24 -0.89 8.36 3.26
C ASP A 24 -1.87 7.17 3.28
N ILE A 25 -2.81 7.20 4.24
CA ILE A 25 -3.91 6.25 4.37
C ILE A 25 -5.25 6.99 4.36
N TYR A 26 -6.29 6.29 3.90
CA TYR A 26 -7.61 6.89 3.72
C TYR A 26 -8.73 5.88 3.96
N GLY A 27 -9.70 6.25 4.81
CA GLY A 27 -10.85 5.41 5.14
C GLY A 27 -11.84 5.30 3.99
N SER A 28 -11.65 4.32 3.10
CA SER A 28 -12.54 4.06 1.95
C SER A 28 -13.64 3.09 2.32
N VAL A 29 -14.90 3.44 2.03
CA VAL A 29 -16.04 2.56 2.19
C VAL A 29 -15.99 1.46 1.14
N GLN A 30 -16.08 0.20 1.57
CA GLN A 30 -16.12 -0.98 0.73
C GLN A 30 -17.59 -1.38 0.41
N GLU A 31 -17.78 -2.34 -0.50
CA GLU A 31 -19.12 -2.81 -0.89
C GLU A 31 -19.93 -3.41 0.28
N ASP A 32 -19.24 -4.04 1.25
CA ASP A 32 -19.84 -4.61 2.47
C ASP A 32 -20.09 -3.57 3.56
N GLY A 33 -19.80 -2.29 3.30
CA GLY A 33 -19.94 -1.19 4.25
C GLY A 33 -18.78 -1.05 5.23
N SER A 34 -17.77 -1.91 5.18
CA SER A 34 -16.53 -1.73 5.97
C SER A 34 -15.74 -0.53 5.45
N ILE A 35 -14.96 0.11 6.31
CA ILE A 35 -14.15 1.30 5.96
C ILE A 35 -12.69 0.91 6.08
N ILE A 36 -12.03 0.63 4.95
CA ILE A 36 -10.72 0.00 4.93
C ILE A 36 -9.77 0.70 3.95
N HIS A 37 -8.52 0.86 4.38
CA HIS A 37 -7.38 1.10 3.50
C HIS A 37 -6.54 -0.17 3.42
N PHE A 38 -6.36 -0.69 2.20
CA PHE A 38 -5.57 -1.88 1.96
C PHE A 38 -4.19 -1.55 1.43
N ILE A 39 -3.18 -2.22 1.98
CA ILE A 39 -1.84 -2.30 1.41
C ILE A 39 -1.52 -3.79 1.22
N TYR A 40 -1.31 -4.17 -0.03
CA TYR A 40 -1.01 -5.55 -0.39
C TYR A 40 0.50 -5.76 -0.41
N GLU A 41 0.99 -6.63 0.48
CA GLU A 41 2.42 -6.89 0.68
C GLU A 41 2.83 -8.32 0.29
N SER A 42 1.96 -9.06 -0.39
CA SER A 42 2.25 -10.41 -0.89
C SER A 42 3.19 -10.41 -2.11
N ASP A 43 3.67 -11.58 -2.48
CA ASP A 43 4.49 -11.82 -3.68
C ASP A 43 5.78 -10.97 -3.72
N GLY A 44 6.50 -10.92 -2.59
CA GLY A 44 7.74 -10.16 -2.47
C GLY A 44 7.55 -8.65 -2.25
N ARG A 45 6.31 -8.15 -2.13
CA ARG A 45 6.05 -6.73 -1.88
C ARG A 45 6.57 -6.27 -0.52
N LEU A 46 6.54 -7.13 0.49
CA LEU A 46 7.12 -6.84 1.79
C LEU A 46 8.63 -6.61 1.67
N ILE A 47 9.31 -7.40 0.83
CA ILE A 47 10.73 -7.22 0.50
C ILE A 47 10.94 -5.88 -0.20
N ASN A 48 10.12 -5.56 -1.20
CA ASN A 48 10.21 -4.29 -1.93
C ASN A 48 9.96 -3.10 -1.00
N SER A 49 8.98 -3.20 -0.09
CA SER A 49 8.71 -2.18 0.91
C SER A 49 9.88 -1.99 1.88
N ALA A 50 10.49 -3.08 2.34
CA ALA A 50 11.68 -3.05 3.18
C ALA A 50 12.89 -2.44 2.47
N GLN A 51 13.05 -2.69 1.17
CA GLN A 51 14.10 -2.06 0.36
C GLN A 51 13.87 -0.56 0.16
N ILE A 52 12.64 -0.15 -0.12
CA ILE A 52 12.30 1.26 -0.41
C ILE A 52 12.25 2.09 0.87
N ALA A 53 11.55 1.62 1.90
CA ALA A 53 11.33 2.38 3.13
C ALA A 53 12.44 2.16 4.18
N GLY A 54 13.11 1.00 4.16
CA GLY A 54 14.12 0.61 5.14
C GLY A 54 15.55 0.54 4.62
N ASN A 55 15.73 0.75 3.31
CA ASN A 55 17.05 0.63 2.65
C ASN A 55 17.78 -0.69 2.95
N ILE A 56 17.06 -1.80 2.99
CA ILE A 56 17.68 -3.10 3.22
C ILE A 56 18.22 -3.65 1.91
N GLU A 57 19.53 -3.89 1.87
CA GLU A 57 20.21 -4.53 0.75
C GLU A 57 20.67 -5.96 1.07
N ASN A 58 20.66 -6.35 2.34
CA ASN A 58 21.09 -7.67 2.79
C ASN A 58 20.11 -8.75 2.31
N LYS A 59 20.52 -9.50 1.29
CA LYS A 59 19.70 -10.56 0.66
C LYS A 59 19.33 -11.68 1.62
N GLU A 60 20.17 -11.97 2.62
CA GLU A 60 19.88 -13.03 3.60
C GLU A 60 18.76 -12.59 4.55
N GLU A 61 18.79 -11.34 5.01
CA GLU A 61 17.72 -10.78 5.85
C GLU A 61 16.42 -10.59 5.06
N LEU A 62 16.49 -10.09 3.81
CA LEU A 62 15.33 -9.98 2.94
C LEU A 62 14.67 -11.32 2.67
N GLY A 63 15.45 -12.38 2.45
CA GLY A 63 14.95 -13.73 2.25
C GLY A 63 14.17 -14.27 3.46
N LEU A 64 14.44 -13.78 4.67
CA LEU A 64 13.67 -14.16 5.87
C LEU A 64 12.25 -13.59 5.86
N LEU A 65 11.97 -12.55 5.09
CA LEU A 65 10.63 -11.98 4.95
C LEU A 65 9.70 -12.82 4.05
N GLU A 66 10.25 -13.79 3.32
CA GLU A 66 9.48 -14.62 2.37
C GLU A 66 8.75 -15.79 3.02
N THR A 67 9.05 -16.12 4.27
CA THR A 67 8.44 -17.26 4.97
C THR A 67 8.00 -16.88 6.38
N VAL A 68 7.00 -17.58 6.92
CA VAL A 68 6.53 -17.36 8.29
C VAL A 68 7.63 -17.69 9.33
N GLU A 69 8.42 -18.73 9.08
CA GLU A 69 9.54 -19.09 9.95
C GLU A 69 10.65 -18.04 9.90
N GLY A 70 11.00 -17.57 8.72
CA GLY A 70 12.00 -16.53 8.52
C GLY A 70 11.55 -15.20 9.14
N PHE A 71 10.31 -14.81 8.89
CA PHE A 71 9.71 -13.62 9.49
C PHE A 71 9.76 -13.68 11.02
N GLY A 72 9.37 -14.81 11.62
CA GLY A 72 9.43 -14.99 13.08
C GLY A 72 10.86 -15.05 13.64
N ARG A 73 11.86 -15.41 12.84
CA ARG A 73 13.29 -15.35 13.24
C ARG A 73 13.84 -13.93 13.19
N LEU A 74 13.48 -13.15 12.16
CA LEU A 74 13.96 -11.80 11.96
C LEU A 74 13.25 -10.82 12.90
N VAL A 75 11.91 -10.89 12.96
CA VAL A 75 11.07 -9.89 13.59
C VAL A 75 10.68 -10.26 15.02
N HIS A 76 10.93 -9.36 15.95
CA HIS A 76 10.52 -9.45 17.35
C HIS A 76 9.10 -8.90 17.56
N SER A 77 8.85 -7.72 17.02
CA SER A 77 7.59 -7.01 17.15
C SER A 77 7.36 -6.06 15.98
N ILE A 78 6.10 -5.75 15.71
CA ILE A 78 5.68 -4.78 14.70
C ILE A 78 5.23 -3.53 15.44
N GLY A 79 5.87 -2.39 15.18
CA GLY A 79 5.46 -1.08 15.69
C GLY A 79 4.60 -0.38 14.63
N VAL A 80 3.44 0.12 15.05
CA VAL A 80 2.53 0.83 14.16
C VAL A 80 2.13 2.16 14.78
N SER A 81 2.22 3.23 14.01
CA SER A 81 1.71 4.55 14.37
C SER A 81 0.84 5.10 13.25
N VAL A 82 -0.22 5.80 13.62
CA VAL A 82 -1.13 6.47 12.70
C VAL A 82 -1.44 7.85 13.25
N GLU A 83 -1.24 8.87 12.41
CA GLU A 83 -1.66 10.23 12.70
C GLU A 83 -2.75 10.62 11.70
N THR A 84 -3.91 11.04 12.20
CA THR A 84 -5.07 11.44 11.38
C THR A 84 -5.51 12.85 11.72
N ASP A 85 -6.29 13.44 10.83
CA ASP A 85 -6.96 14.74 11.04
C ASP A 85 -7.91 14.73 12.24
N ASN A 86 -8.42 13.55 12.64
CA ASN A 86 -9.14 13.32 13.89
C ASN A 86 -8.32 12.47 14.85
N GLN A 87 -7.57 13.09 15.75
CA GLN A 87 -6.69 12.38 16.71
C GLN A 87 -7.41 11.35 17.61
N ASN A 88 -8.74 11.42 17.73
CA ASN A 88 -9.53 10.46 18.51
C ASN A 88 -10.06 9.29 17.64
N GLU A 89 -9.78 9.27 16.35
CA GLU A 89 -10.20 8.17 15.48
C GLU A 89 -9.63 6.84 15.98
N GLN A 90 -10.51 5.83 16.04
CA GLN A 90 -10.12 4.47 16.42
C GLN A 90 -9.89 3.66 15.15
N ILE A 91 -8.69 3.10 15.04
CA ILE A 91 -8.26 2.37 13.86
C ILE A 91 -7.78 0.99 14.28
N GLU A 92 -8.25 -0.07 13.65
CA GLU A 92 -7.65 -1.40 13.81
C GLU A 92 -6.63 -1.64 12.69
N PHE A 93 -5.38 -1.83 13.06
CA PHE A 93 -4.36 -2.32 12.15
C PHE A 93 -4.37 -3.84 12.12
N VAL A 94 -4.29 -4.40 10.93
CA VAL A 94 -4.21 -5.85 10.72
C VAL A 94 -3.05 -6.16 9.77
N PHE A 95 -2.11 -6.97 10.27
CA PHE A 95 -1.08 -7.60 9.45
C PHE A 95 -1.46 -9.07 9.30
N GLN A 96 -1.83 -9.45 8.10
CA GLN A 96 -2.35 -10.78 7.81
C GLN A 96 -1.26 -11.67 7.22
N MET A 97 -1.05 -12.85 7.78
CA MET A 97 -0.36 -13.93 7.09
C MET A 97 -1.32 -14.58 6.10
N TYR A 98 -0.86 -14.91 4.91
CA TYR A 98 -1.68 -15.68 3.98
C TYR A 98 -1.76 -17.14 4.41
N GLY A 99 -2.87 -17.80 4.07
CA GLY A 99 -3.05 -19.22 4.28
C GLY A 99 -2.66 -20.02 3.04
N LYS A 100 -2.11 -21.22 3.25
CA LYS A 100 -1.76 -22.17 2.18
C LYS A 100 -2.99 -22.75 1.48
N GLN A 101 -4.06 -22.98 2.25
CA GLN A 101 -5.30 -23.58 1.73
C GLN A 101 -6.33 -22.52 1.38
N ASP A 102 -6.48 -21.51 2.25
CA ASP A 102 -7.34 -20.37 2.02
C ASP A 102 -6.49 -19.10 2.15
N LEU A 103 -6.22 -18.47 1.00
CA LEU A 103 -5.31 -17.34 0.91
C LEU A 103 -5.67 -16.21 1.89
N TYR A 104 -6.94 -15.91 2.04
CA TYR A 104 -7.40 -14.76 2.83
C TYR A 104 -8.02 -15.13 4.18
N GLY A 105 -8.41 -16.39 4.39
CA GLY A 105 -9.10 -16.84 5.59
C GLY A 105 -8.29 -17.77 6.49
N GLY A 106 -7.28 -18.47 5.94
CA GLY A 106 -6.57 -19.53 6.65
C GLY A 106 -5.41 -19.06 7.53
N GLY A 107 -4.84 -17.91 7.27
CA GLY A 107 -3.63 -17.41 7.94
C GLY A 107 -3.88 -16.63 9.23
N THR A 108 -2.84 -16.50 10.04
CA THR A 108 -2.86 -15.75 11.31
C THR A 108 -2.97 -14.24 11.04
N ASN A 109 -3.86 -13.58 11.77
CA ASN A 109 -4.01 -12.13 11.76
C ASN A 109 -3.35 -11.51 13.00
N LEU A 110 -2.32 -10.70 12.80
CA LEU A 110 -1.69 -9.89 13.84
C LEU A 110 -2.39 -8.54 13.91
N LYS A 111 -2.97 -8.20 15.07
CA LYS A 111 -3.87 -7.05 15.19
C LYS A 111 -3.49 -6.14 16.33
N VAL A 112 -3.70 -4.83 16.15
CA VAL A 112 -3.63 -3.85 17.23
C VAL A 112 -4.62 -2.72 17.00
N LYS A 113 -5.21 -2.22 18.07
CA LYS A 113 -6.06 -1.01 18.06
C LYS A 113 -5.19 0.22 18.29
N LEU A 114 -5.35 1.18 17.41
CA LEU A 114 -4.64 2.45 17.39
C LEU A 114 -5.60 3.60 17.62
N THR A 115 -5.04 4.72 18.05
CA THR A 115 -5.71 6.02 18.03
C THR A 115 -4.98 6.89 16.99
N GLY A 116 -5.70 7.79 16.32
CA GLY A 116 -5.14 8.68 15.30
C GLY A 116 -4.22 9.80 15.83
N ASP A 117 -3.59 9.57 16.99
CA ASP A 117 -2.76 10.54 17.72
C ASP A 117 -1.25 10.45 17.41
N GLY A 118 -0.86 9.59 16.48
CA GLY A 118 0.53 9.35 16.10
C GLY A 118 1.32 8.47 17.08
N MET A 119 0.74 8.05 18.22
CA MET A 119 1.42 7.21 19.20
C MET A 119 1.62 5.78 18.70
N GLU A 120 2.88 5.31 18.75
CA GLU A 120 3.20 3.94 18.36
C GLU A 120 2.59 2.90 19.32
N LYS A 121 1.99 1.88 18.75
CA LYS A 121 1.61 0.63 19.45
C LYS A 121 2.39 -0.54 18.88
N LYS A 122 2.71 -1.52 19.73
CA LYS A 122 3.49 -2.69 19.35
C LYS A 122 2.66 -3.97 19.38
N ILE A 123 2.84 -4.79 18.34
CA ILE A 123 2.37 -6.16 18.26
C ILE A 123 3.57 -7.05 18.52
N TYR A 124 3.58 -7.82 19.60
CA TYR A 124 4.66 -8.77 19.88
C TYR A 124 4.34 -10.11 19.23
N LEU A 125 5.26 -10.62 18.40
CA LEU A 125 5.05 -11.91 17.73
C LEU A 125 4.92 -13.06 18.72
N SER A 126 5.51 -12.93 19.92
CA SER A 126 5.37 -13.90 21.01
C SER A 126 3.95 -14.07 21.53
N ASP A 127 3.04 -13.14 21.28
CA ASP A 127 1.63 -13.23 21.69
C ASP A 127 0.81 -14.13 20.77
N TYR A 128 1.34 -14.48 19.61
CA TYR A 128 0.64 -15.22 18.58
C TYR A 128 1.17 -16.64 18.44
N LYS A 129 0.31 -17.53 17.97
CA LYS A 129 0.69 -18.89 17.59
C LYS A 129 0.50 -19.01 16.09
N TRP A 130 1.59 -19.36 15.41
CA TRP A 130 1.52 -19.70 13.99
C TRP A 130 0.73 -20.99 13.81
N THR A 131 -0.11 -21.03 12.80
CA THR A 131 -0.84 -22.23 12.38
C THR A 131 -0.05 -22.99 11.32
N PRO A 132 -0.29 -24.28 11.10
CA PRO A 132 0.30 -25.00 9.98
C PRO A 132 -0.08 -24.45 8.60
N ASP A 133 -1.19 -23.72 8.55
CA ASP A 133 -1.72 -23.09 7.33
C ASP A 133 -1.03 -21.77 7.00
N ASP A 134 -0.33 -21.14 7.93
CA ASP A 134 0.40 -19.89 7.66
C ASP A 134 1.46 -20.10 6.58
N ASP A 135 1.47 -19.23 5.58
CA ASP A 135 2.40 -19.26 4.45
C ASP A 135 3.36 -18.08 4.50
N ILE A 136 3.01 -16.96 3.91
CA ILE A 136 3.86 -15.78 3.82
C ILE A 136 3.20 -14.56 4.48
N PRO A 137 4.00 -13.56 4.92
CA PRO A 137 3.45 -12.24 5.22
C PRO A 137 2.69 -11.72 4.00
N GLY A 138 1.41 -11.44 4.18
CA GLY A 138 0.52 -11.21 3.06
C GLY A 138 0.05 -9.77 2.93
N GLN A 139 -0.93 -9.40 3.74
CA GLN A 139 -1.68 -8.17 3.55
C GLN A 139 -1.67 -7.29 4.80
N ILE A 140 -1.45 -6.00 4.59
CA ILE A 140 -1.66 -4.96 5.61
C ILE A 140 -2.96 -4.24 5.32
N LYS A 141 -3.76 -4.00 6.36
CA LYS A 141 -4.96 -3.17 6.26
C LYS A 141 -5.17 -2.32 7.50
N PHE A 142 -5.73 -1.15 7.30
CA PHE A 142 -6.22 -0.23 8.32
C PHE A 142 -7.74 -0.18 8.24
N ILE A 143 -8.42 -0.50 9.33
CA ILE A 143 -9.87 -0.51 9.43
C ILE A 143 -10.27 0.69 10.26
N PHE A 144 -11.07 1.57 9.68
CA PHE A 144 -11.54 2.81 10.29
C PHE A 144 -12.97 2.66 10.80
N ASN A 145 -13.35 3.47 11.79
CA ASN A 145 -14.72 3.59 12.23
C ASN A 145 -15.50 4.67 11.46
N THR A 146 -14.77 5.65 10.92
CA THR A 146 -15.37 6.81 10.24
C THR A 146 -14.89 6.85 8.77
N PRO A 147 -15.78 7.06 7.79
CA PRO A 147 -15.39 7.22 6.40
C PRO A 147 -14.66 8.55 6.17
N ASP A 148 -13.93 8.62 5.06
CA ASP A 148 -13.24 9.81 4.55
C ASP A 148 -12.17 10.40 5.48
N ILE A 149 -11.78 9.68 6.54
CA ILE A 149 -10.64 10.05 7.38
C ILE A 149 -9.36 9.88 6.59
N MET A 150 -8.51 10.90 6.63
CA MET A 150 -7.17 10.89 6.07
C MET A 150 -6.13 10.85 7.19
N GLY A 151 -5.00 10.21 6.92
CA GLY A 151 -3.90 10.17 7.87
C GLY A 151 -2.60 9.68 7.24
N LYS A 152 -1.58 9.67 8.07
CA LYS A 152 -0.26 9.10 7.74
C LYS A 152 0.02 7.93 8.66
N ALA A 153 0.51 6.84 8.09
CA ALA A 153 0.85 5.64 8.81
C ALA A 153 2.32 5.27 8.65
N SER A 154 2.93 4.81 9.73
CA SER A 154 4.26 4.19 9.70
C SER A 154 4.22 2.82 10.34
N VAL A 155 4.91 1.85 9.71
CA VAL A 155 5.04 0.49 10.21
C VAL A 155 6.51 0.11 10.27
N ARG A 156 6.97 -0.27 11.47
CA ARG A 156 8.34 -0.69 11.78
C ARG A 156 8.37 -2.17 12.11
N LEU A 157 9.37 -2.86 11.60
CA LEU A 157 9.71 -4.21 12.05
C LEU A 157 10.89 -4.12 13.01
N TYR A 158 10.65 -4.38 14.29
CA TYR A 158 11.70 -4.44 15.32
C TYR A 158 12.36 -5.82 15.29
N LEU A 159 13.69 -5.83 15.30
CA LEU A 159 14.48 -7.01 15.03
C LEU A 159 14.78 -7.82 16.31
N ASN A 160 14.91 -9.12 16.11
CA ASN A 160 15.45 -10.03 17.11
C ASN A 160 16.96 -9.82 17.28
N ASP A 161 17.53 -10.39 18.33
CA ASP A 161 18.98 -10.33 18.60
C ASP A 161 19.76 -10.98 17.44
N GLY A 162 20.89 -10.39 17.10
CA GLY A 162 21.77 -10.86 16.02
C GLY A 162 21.52 -10.22 14.66
N TYR A 163 20.53 -9.35 14.56
CA TYR A 163 20.25 -8.56 13.35
C TYR A 163 20.54 -7.07 13.60
N GLU A 164 21.00 -6.38 12.57
CA GLU A 164 21.32 -4.95 12.63
C GLU A 164 20.29 -4.15 11.83
N ALA A 165 20.03 -2.93 12.31
CA ALA A 165 19.19 -2.02 11.54
C ALA A 165 19.95 -1.54 10.29
N PRO A 166 19.29 -1.51 9.12
CA PRO A 166 19.86 -0.88 7.95
C PRO A 166 20.08 0.62 8.19
N ALA A 167 20.98 1.20 7.42
CA ALA A 167 21.18 2.64 7.45
C ALA A 167 19.93 3.37 6.95
N ASP A 168 19.53 4.45 7.63
CA ASP A 168 18.46 5.32 7.13
C ASP A 168 18.89 5.94 5.79
N ILE A 169 18.01 5.84 4.79
CA ILE A 169 18.14 6.63 3.56
C ILE A 169 17.35 7.93 3.75
N GLU A 170 18.00 9.05 3.48
CA GLU A 170 17.27 10.27 3.20
C GLU A 170 16.54 10.11 1.87
N GLU A 171 15.20 10.19 1.90
CA GLU A 171 14.41 10.23 0.67
C GLU A 171 14.79 11.48 -0.11
N THR A 172 15.43 11.31 -1.26
CA THR A 172 15.63 12.42 -2.19
C THR A 172 14.35 12.60 -2.99
N GLU A 173 13.79 13.81 -2.95
CA GLU A 173 12.68 14.16 -3.83
C GLU A 173 13.08 13.95 -5.29
N VAL A 174 12.24 13.22 -6.03
CA VAL A 174 12.46 13.02 -7.46
C VAL A 174 12.06 14.29 -8.21
N ASP A 175 13.03 14.97 -8.82
CA ASP A 175 12.73 16.07 -9.73
C ASP A 175 12.13 15.55 -11.04
N MET A 176 10.80 15.57 -11.11
CA MET A 176 10.04 15.14 -12.29
C MET A 176 10.27 16.01 -13.54
N ASN A 177 10.94 17.15 -13.42
CA ASN A 177 11.31 18.01 -14.54
C ASN A 177 12.77 17.80 -14.97
N SER A 178 13.54 16.95 -14.29
CA SER A 178 14.91 16.67 -14.66
C SER A 178 15.00 15.96 -16.04
N ASP A 179 16.07 16.21 -16.76
CA ASP A 179 16.32 15.54 -18.05
C ASP A 179 16.45 14.01 -17.88
N GLU A 180 16.91 13.55 -16.72
CA GLU A 180 17.05 12.14 -16.39
C GLU A 180 15.68 11.48 -16.23
N TYR A 181 14.77 12.10 -15.46
CA TYR A 181 13.41 11.62 -15.30
C TYR A 181 12.66 11.61 -16.64
N CYS A 182 12.77 12.69 -17.43
CA CYS A 182 12.15 12.78 -18.75
C CYS A 182 12.70 11.70 -19.72
N ARG A 183 13.99 11.39 -19.67
CA ARG A 183 14.59 10.28 -20.44
C ARG A 183 14.07 8.93 -19.99
N MET A 184 13.99 8.68 -18.68
CA MET A 184 13.44 7.45 -18.12
C MET A 184 12.01 7.22 -18.60
N ILE A 185 11.15 8.25 -18.52
CA ILE A 185 9.76 8.18 -19.00
C ILE A 185 9.71 7.91 -20.51
N SER A 186 10.58 8.56 -21.31
CA SER A 186 10.60 8.35 -22.74
C SER A 186 11.04 6.92 -23.14
N HIS A 187 11.94 6.31 -22.37
CA HIS A 187 12.36 4.91 -22.58
C HIS A 187 11.25 3.91 -22.21
N SER A 188 10.28 4.27 -21.37
CA SER A 188 9.13 3.42 -21.05
C SER A 188 8.14 3.29 -22.20
N LEU A 189 8.22 4.18 -23.21
CA LEU A 189 7.34 4.18 -24.37
C LEU A 189 7.81 3.15 -25.42
N MET A 190 7.25 1.93 -25.37
CA MET A 190 7.59 0.87 -26.30
C MET A 190 7.02 1.08 -27.70
N ASN A 191 5.80 1.65 -27.81
CA ASN A 191 5.10 1.81 -29.08
C ASN A 191 4.06 2.92 -28.97
N MET A 192 4.04 3.80 -29.98
CA MET A 192 3.03 4.87 -30.08
C MET A 192 1.63 4.34 -30.44
N GLY A 193 1.54 3.08 -30.91
CA GLY A 193 0.29 2.45 -31.31
C GLY A 193 -0.46 3.19 -32.41
N ASN A 194 -1.70 2.76 -32.64
CA ASN A 194 -2.61 3.44 -33.56
C ASN A 194 -3.47 4.46 -32.80
N ALA A 195 -3.10 5.72 -32.89
CA ALA A 195 -3.77 6.83 -32.21
C ALA A 195 -5.09 7.28 -32.88
N TYR A 196 -5.56 6.62 -33.94
CA TYR A 196 -6.73 7.07 -34.73
C TYR A 196 -7.98 7.24 -33.85
N ARG A 197 -8.30 6.25 -33.02
CA ARG A 197 -9.52 6.28 -32.17
C ARG A 197 -9.47 7.40 -31.14
N ILE A 198 -8.33 7.61 -30.51
CA ILE A 198 -8.17 8.67 -29.51
C ILE A 198 -8.20 10.06 -30.17
N ARG A 199 -7.63 10.21 -31.39
CA ARG A 199 -7.76 11.46 -32.16
C ARG A 199 -9.21 11.78 -32.47
N LYS A 200 -10.01 10.79 -32.88
CA LYS A 200 -11.45 10.95 -33.12
C LYS A 200 -12.22 11.33 -31.86
N ALA A 201 -11.88 10.78 -30.71
CA ALA A 201 -12.47 11.19 -29.44
C ALA A 201 -12.13 12.66 -29.12
N ILE A 202 -10.87 13.07 -29.30
CA ILE A 202 -10.44 14.46 -29.10
C ILE A 202 -11.17 15.41 -30.06
N GLU A 203 -11.30 15.08 -31.34
CA GLU A 203 -12.03 15.89 -32.32
C GLU A 203 -13.51 16.06 -31.91
N LYS A 204 -14.17 14.99 -31.48
CA LYS A 204 -15.55 15.03 -30.97
C LYS A 204 -15.67 15.94 -29.74
N THR A 205 -14.75 15.78 -28.78
CA THR A 205 -14.73 16.58 -27.55
C THR A 205 -14.57 18.07 -27.87
N ARG A 206 -13.62 18.42 -28.74
CA ARG A 206 -13.39 19.80 -29.18
C ARG A 206 -14.59 20.39 -29.94
N ALA A 207 -15.32 19.56 -30.67
CA ALA A 207 -16.54 19.96 -31.34
C ALA A 207 -17.75 20.08 -30.39
N GLY A 208 -17.56 19.92 -29.08
CA GLY A 208 -18.62 20.03 -28.06
C GLY A 208 -19.57 18.82 -28.02
N LYS A 209 -19.25 17.72 -28.70
CA LYS A 209 -20.01 16.46 -28.63
C LYS A 209 -19.64 15.69 -27.38
N GLU A 210 -20.61 15.04 -26.78
CA GLU A 210 -20.38 14.19 -25.60
C GLU A 210 -19.44 13.01 -25.92
N VAL A 211 -18.47 12.79 -25.04
CA VAL A 211 -17.52 11.69 -25.08
C VAL A 211 -17.47 11.05 -23.70
N THR A 212 -17.50 9.71 -23.63
CA THR A 212 -17.34 8.96 -22.39
C THR A 212 -15.95 8.35 -22.37
N LEU A 213 -15.21 8.61 -21.30
CA LEU A 213 -13.97 7.88 -20.97
C LEU A 213 -14.32 6.81 -19.94
N ALA A 214 -14.20 5.55 -20.36
CA ALA A 214 -14.44 4.40 -19.51
C ALA A 214 -13.12 3.68 -19.21
N TYR A 215 -12.89 3.38 -17.93
CA TYR A 215 -11.73 2.67 -17.43
C TYR A 215 -12.20 1.35 -16.83
N ILE A 216 -11.73 0.25 -17.40
CA ILE A 216 -12.08 -1.11 -16.98
C ILE A 216 -10.79 -1.84 -16.61
N GLY A 217 -10.78 -2.57 -15.48
CA GLY A 217 -9.62 -3.33 -15.05
C GLY A 217 -9.70 -3.81 -13.61
N GLY A 218 -8.58 -4.28 -13.10
CA GLY A 218 -8.44 -4.80 -11.73
C GLY A 218 -8.22 -3.69 -10.67
N SER A 219 -7.55 -4.05 -9.60
CA SER A 219 -7.29 -3.20 -8.43
C SER A 219 -6.62 -1.86 -8.76
N ILE A 220 -5.69 -1.82 -9.72
CA ILE A 220 -5.03 -0.56 -10.13
C ILE A 220 -6.04 0.40 -10.76
N THR A 221 -6.96 -0.10 -11.58
CA THR A 221 -8.01 0.72 -12.18
C THR A 221 -9.05 1.14 -11.14
N GLN A 222 -9.35 0.28 -10.18
CA GLN A 222 -10.14 0.63 -9.00
C GLN A 222 -9.50 1.78 -8.23
N GLY A 223 -8.16 1.83 -8.20
CA GLY A 223 -7.37 2.89 -7.57
C GLY A 223 -6.60 2.44 -6.33
N ALA A 224 -6.29 1.14 -6.21
CA ALA A 224 -5.49 0.63 -5.11
C ALA A 224 -4.16 1.40 -5.00
N GLY A 225 -3.83 1.83 -3.78
CA GLY A 225 -2.65 2.65 -3.49
C GLY A 225 -2.84 4.16 -3.69
N ALA A 226 -3.99 4.60 -4.24
CA ALA A 226 -4.29 6.02 -4.34
C ALA A 226 -5.08 6.51 -3.11
N THR A 227 -4.77 7.69 -2.60
CA THR A 227 -5.42 8.31 -1.45
C THR A 227 -5.82 9.75 -1.75
N PRO A 228 -7.13 10.09 -1.85
CA PRO A 228 -8.30 9.20 -1.86
C PRO A 228 -8.45 8.37 -3.14
N ILE A 229 -8.93 7.14 -3.00
CA ILE A 229 -9.03 6.15 -4.09
C ILE A 229 -9.83 6.63 -5.32
N ASN A 230 -10.85 7.46 -5.12
CA ASN A 230 -11.74 7.90 -6.20
C ASN A 230 -11.23 9.14 -6.95
N THR A 231 -10.36 9.95 -6.34
CA THR A 231 -9.90 11.24 -6.89
C THR A 231 -8.41 11.27 -7.21
N GLU A 232 -7.62 10.42 -6.56
CA GLU A 232 -6.16 10.38 -6.76
C GLU A 232 -5.71 9.23 -7.67
N CYS A 233 -6.60 8.29 -8.02
CA CYS A 233 -6.28 7.19 -8.94
C CYS A 233 -5.98 7.69 -10.36
N TYR A 234 -5.16 6.93 -11.09
CA TYR A 234 -4.74 7.29 -12.45
C TYR A 234 -5.92 7.50 -13.40
N ALA A 235 -7.00 6.72 -13.24
CA ALA A 235 -8.18 6.80 -14.07
C ALA A 235 -8.85 8.19 -13.95
N TYR A 236 -9.04 8.65 -12.71
CA TYR A 236 -9.65 9.97 -12.48
C TYR A 236 -8.71 11.11 -12.89
N LYS A 237 -7.41 11.02 -12.56
CA LYS A 237 -6.43 12.04 -12.96
C LYS A 237 -6.29 12.16 -14.48
N SER A 238 -6.26 11.04 -15.20
CA SER A 238 -6.20 11.07 -16.67
C SER A 238 -7.49 11.61 -17.30
N TYR A 239 -8.66 11.30 -16.72
CA TYR A 239 -9.93 11.91 -17.11
C TYR A 239 -9.89 13.45 -16.90
N GLN A 240 -9.48 13.94 -15.73
CA GLN A 240 -9.37 15.37 -15.46
C GLN A 240 -8.43 16.06 -16.44
N LEU A 241 -7.26 15.46 -16.71
CA LEU A 241 -6.30 16.01 -17.66
C LEU A 241 -6.86 16.06 -19.08
N PHE A 242 -7.56 15.00 -19.52
CA PHE A 242 -8.22 14.97 -20.82
C PHE A 242 -9.30 16.05 -20.92
N GLN A 243 -10.16 16.18 -19.92
CA GLN A 243 -11.22 17.19 -19.87
C GLN A 243 -10.60 18.59 -19.88
N LYS A 244 -9.62 18.88 -19.04
CA LYS A 244 -8.92 20.17 -18.98
C LYS A 244 -8.28 20.55 -20.33
N ARG A 245 -7.70 19.56 -21.03
CA ARG A 245 -6.93 19.81 -22.25
C ARG A 245 -7.76 19.89 -23.51
N PHE A 246 -8.87 19.17 -23.57
CA PHE A 246 -9.63 18.99 -24.82
C PHE A 246 -11.10 19.44 -24.75
N SER A 247 -11.68 19.62 -23.57
CA SER A 247 -13.08 19.99 -23.42
C SER A 247 -13.23 21.47 -23.05
N ALA A 248 -13.91 22.24 -23.91
CA ALA A 248 -14.30 23.61 -23.59
C ALA A 248 -15.67 23.71 -22.87
N LYS A 249 -16.45 22.63 -22.82
CA LYS A 249 -17.86 22.63 -22.38
C LYS A 249 -18.19 21.57 -21.33
N ASN A 250 -17.19 20.98 -20.69
CA ASN A 250 -17.38 19.88 -19.73
C ASN A 250 -18.21 18.71 -20.29
N ASN A 251 -18.00 18.41 -21.59
CA ASN A 251 -18.75 17.39 -22.35
C ASN A 251 -18.11 16.01 -22.32
N VAL A 252 -17.26 15.73 -21.33
CA VAL A 252 -16.62 14.42 -21.11
C VAL A 252 -17.24 13.76 -19.89
N LYS A 253 -17.77 12.56 -20.07
CA LYS A 253 -18.25 11.70 -18.98
C LYS A 253 -17.14 10.77 -18.51
N PHE A 254 -17.14 10.47 -17.23
CA PHE A 254 -16.20 9.56 -16.59
C PHE A 254 -16.93 8.30 -16.10
N ILE A 255 -16.42 7.13 -16.44
CA ILE A 255 -16.86 5.84 -15.90
C ILE A 255 -15.61 5.10 -15.43
N LYS A 256 -15.63 4.62 -14.20
CA LYS A 256 -14.59 3.75 -13.64
C LYS A 256 -15.24 2.46 -13.15
N ASP A 257 -14.86 1.35 -13.75
CA ASP A 257 -15.33 0.01 -13.44
C ASP A 257 -14.11 -0.90 -13.23
N GLY A 258 -13.43 -0.67 -12.12
CA GLY A 258 -12.29 -1.46 -11.67
C GLY A 258 -12.69 -2.27 -10.45
N VAL A 259 -12.47 -3.59 -10.50
CA VAL A 259 -12.77 -4.51 -9.40
C VAL A 259 -11.48 -5.18 -8.94
N GLY A 260 -11.11 -4.97 -7.66
CA GLY A 260 -9.93 -5.60 -7.07
C GLY A 260 -10.08 -7.13 -7.01
N GLY A 261 -8.95 -7.84 -7.20
CA GLY A 261 -8.94 -9.30 -7.20
C GLY A 261 -9.42 -9.96 -8.51
N THR A 262 -9.70 -9.18 -9.55
CA THR A 262 -9.95 -9.72 -10.89
C THR A 262 -8.65 -9.78 -11.70
N PRO A 263 -8.45 -10.82 -12.54
CA PRO A 263 -7.27 -10.96 -13.39
C PRO A 263 -7.12 -9.84 -14.41
#